data_0c897bced509f65b6a73859c3742d441
#
_entry.id   0c897bced509f65b6a73859c3742d441
#
_cell.length_a   1.000
_cell.length_b   1.000
_cell.length_c   1.000
_cell.angle_alpha   90.00
_cell.angle_beta   90.00
_cell.angle_gamma   90.00
#
_symmetry.space_group_name_H-M   'P 1'
#
loop_
_entity.id
_entity.type
_entity.pdbx_description
1 polymer ?
#
loop_
_entity_poly.entity_id
_entity_poly.type
_entity_poly.pdbx_seq_one_letter_code
_entity_poly.pdbx_strand_id
1 'polypeptide(L)'
;MLEAARDAGMRTYGVTEHAPRVEPERLYDEELALGWDVDTLDRLFGEYAAEVDRMKREYAGIMTVLKGFEAEVVPEGRYAGVMLGFRERYGFDYIVGSVHYVAGHIIDYIPGRYEKAVAACGSPEALAVRYFHDVARMVEALHPEVVGHLDLYRRRFASDEAASTPPIRRAAMEALEVIRQHDAIIDVNTAGLRLGFGYPYPAPWLVEAACGMGIAFCFGDDSHNISQVGAGITEAREYLLSHGVTHIETLEPGVAGVNRRKIAL
;
A
#
# COMPACT_ATOMS: atom_id res chain seq x y z
N MET A 1 14.27 6.91 10.56
CA MET A 1 13.33 5.76 10.50
C MET A 1 14.09 4.45 10.65
N LEU A 2 15.15 4.14 9.89
CA LEU A 2 15.87 2.85 9.97
C LEU A 2 16.50 2.58 11.35
N GLU A 3 16.99 3.61 12.05
CA GLU A 3 17.45 3.44 13.45
C GLU A 3 16.31 2.98 14.35
N ALA A 4 15.11 3.56 14.21
CA ALA A 4 13.94 3.15 14.98
C ALA A 4 13.52 1.71 14.65
N ALA A 5 13.57 1.31 13.38
CA ALA A 5 13.28 -0.07 12.96
C ALA A 5 14.31 -1.07 13.55
N ARG A 6 15.59 -0.73 13.51
CA ARG A 6 16.66 -1.51 14.16
C ARG A 6 16.44 -1.63 15.68
N ASP A 7 16.14 -0.52 16.33
CA ASP A 7 15.97 -0.46 17.79
C ASP A 7 14.68 -1.20 18.23
N ALA A 8 13.69 -1.28 17.35
CA ALA A 8 12.52 -2.15 17.50
C ALA A 8 12.81 -3.65 17.22
N GLY A 9 14.04 -4.00 16.85
CA GLY A 9 14.45 -5.38 16.59
C GLY A 9 14.05 -5.95 15.23
N MET A 10 13.68 -5.10 14.28
CA MET A 10 13.32 -5.53 12.93
C MET A 10 14.56 -6.03 12.18
N ARG A 11 14.43 -7.18 11.52
CA ARG A 11 15.50 -7.77 10.71
C ARG A 11 15.44 -7.36 9.26
N THR A 12 14.25 -7.07 8.78
CA THR A 12 13.99 -6.58 7.42
C THR A 12 13.04 -5.39 7.52
N TYR A 13 13.35 -4.32 6.82
CA TYR A 13 12.50 -3.15 6.72
C TYR A 13 12.48 -2.64 5.28
N GLY A 14 11.29 -2.59 4.70
CA GLY A 14 11.06 -2.01 3.38
C GLY A 14 10.77 -0.53 3.51
N VAL A 15 11.43 0.30 2.71
CA VAL A 15 11.16 1.74 2.61
C VAL A 15 10.42 1.98 1.31
N THR A 16 9.27 2.67 1.39
CA THR A 16 8.42 2.98 0.24
C THR A 16 7.96 4.42 0.29
N GLU A 17 8.43 5.22 -0.65
CA GLU A 17 7.92 6.58 -0.89
C GLU A 17 6.82 6.51 -1.94
N HIS A 18 5.86 7.44 -1.88
CA HIS A 18 4.87 7.57 -2.94
C HIS A 18 5.50 7.83 -4.30
N ALA A 19 5.02 7.14 -5.33
CA ALA A 19 5.40 7.46 -6.71
C ALA A 19 5.10 8.92 -7.04
N PRO A 20 5.99 9.65 -7.72
CA PRO A 20 5.78 11.04 -8.05
C PRO A 20 4.63 11.22 -9.05
N ARG A 21 3.83 12.27 -8.88
CA ARG A 21 2.82 12.67 -9.85
C ARG A 21 3.52 13.16 -11.12
N VAL A 22 3.08 12.66 -12.26
CA VAL A 22 3.66 13.00 -13.57
C VAL A 22 2.76 13.96 -14.40
N GLU A 23 1.66 14.41 -13.79
CA GLU A 23 0.71 15.37 -14.38
C GLU A 23 0.53 16.54 -13.40
N PRO A 24 0.70 17.81 -13.84
CA PRO A 24 0.62 18.98 -12.96
C PRO A 24 -0.71 19.11 -12.20
N GLU A 25 -1.81 18.67 -12.81
CA GLU A 25 -3.15 18.69 -12.23
C GLU A 25 -3.35 17.65 -11.11
N ARG A 26 -2.37 16.76 -10.91
CA ARG A 26 -2.37 15.74 -9.86
C ARG A 26 -1.54 16.12 -8.65
N LEU A 27 -0.81 17.22 -8.72
CA LEU A 27 -0.04 17.72 -7.58
C LEU A 27 -0.94 17.95 -6.36
N TYR A 28 -0.40 17.68 -5.20
CA TYR A 28 -1.08 17.94 -3.93
C TYR A 28 -1.02 19.43 -3.58
N ASP A 29 -1.98 19.90 -2.80
CA ASP A 29 -2.04 21.30 -2.41
C ASP A 29 -0.79 21.73 -1.64
N GLU A 30 -0.20 20.83 -0.85
CA GLU A 30 1.07 21.05 -0.13
C GLU A 30 2.25 21.18 -1.08
N GLU A 31 2.31 20.39 -2.14
CA GLU A 31 3.36 20.44 -3.16
C GLU A 31 3.29 21.77 -3.93
N LEU A 32 2.07 22.17 -4.29
CA LEU A 32 1.83 23.47 -4.92
C LEU A 32 2.20 24.64 -4.00
N ALA A 33 1.89 24.54 -2.70
CA ALA A 33 2.25 25.55 -1.71
C ALA A 33 3.77 25.69 -1.52
N LEU A 34 4.53 24.59 -1.72
CA LEU A 34 5.99 24.57 -1.73
C LEU A 34 6.59 25.05 -3.07
N GLY A 35 5.77 25.34 -4.07
CA GLY A 35 6.21 25.70 -5.41
C GLY A 35 6.82 24.53 -6.18
N TRP A 36 6.46 23.31 -5.83
CA TRP A 36 6.95 22.11 -6.51
C TRP A 36 6.16 21.88 -7.81
N ASP A 37 6.85 21.28 -8.77
CA ASP A 37 6.32 20.83 -10.05
C ASP A 37 6.67 19.36 -10.28
N VAL A 38 6.24 18.80 -11.40
CA VAL A 38 6.49 17.40 -11.74
C VAL A 38 8.00 17.09 -11.88
N ASP A 39 8.79 18.03 -12.37
CA ASP A 39 10.25 17.86 -12.50
C ASP A 39 10.92 17.83 -11.12
N THR A 40 10.44 18.65 -10.20
CA THR A 40 10.89 18.65 -8.80
C THR A 40 10.56 17.31 -8.13
N LEU A 41 9.36 16.79 -8.33
CA LEU A 41 8.96 15.48 -7.77
C LEU A 41 9.80 14.34 -8.36
N ASP A 42 10.05 14.31 -9.67
CA ASP A 42 10.89 13.27 -10.29
C ASP A 42 12.34 13.33 -9.75
N ARG A 43 12.89 14.53 -9.58
CA ARG A 43 14.22 14.72 -8.97
C ARG A 43 14.26 14.21 -7.53
N LEU A 44 13.28 14.61 -6.69
CA LEU A 44 13.20 14.18 -5.29
C LEU A 44 13.05 12.67 -5.17
N PHE A 45 12.28 12.06 -6.06
CA PHE A 45 12.13 10.60 -6.11
C PHE A 45 13.44 9.89 -6.50
N GLY A 46 14.22 10.49 -7.41
CA GLY A 46 15.57 10.02 -7.74
C GLY A 46 16.54 10.14 -6.55
N GLU A 47 16.47 11.24 -5.80
CA GLU A 47 17.23 11.43 -4.57
C GLU A 47 16.85 10.43 -3.49
N TYR A 48 15.54 10.17 -3.30
CA TYR A 48 15.05 9.10 -2.43
C TYR A 48 15.63 7.74 -2.81
N ALA A 49 15.56 7.36 -4.07
CA ALA A 49 16.08 6.07 -4.55
C ALA A 49 17.58 5.91 -4.26
N ALA A 50 18.37 6.97 -4.50
CA ALA A 50 19.80 6.99 -4.23
C ALA A 50 20.12 6.93 -2.73
N GLU A 51 19.33 7.62 -1.90
CA GLU A 51 19.49 7.60 -0.45
C GLU A 51 19.19 6.20 0.13
N VAL A 52 18.14 5.52 -0.36
CA VAL A 52 17.86 4.14 0.09
C VAL A 52 19.00 3.19 -0.32
N ASP A 53 19.60 3.36 -1.50
CA ASP A 53 20.78 2.57 -1.89
C ASP A 53 21.98 2.83 -0.97
N ARG A 54 22.17 4.06 -0.49
CA ARG A 54 23.18 4.38 0.52
C ARG A 54 22.87 3.68 1.84
N MET A 55 21.61 3.74 2.29
CA MET A 55 21.15 3.08 3.52
C MET A 55 21.27 1.57 3.45
N LYS A 56 20.98 0.93 2.32
CA LYS A 56 21.18 -0.52 2.13
C LYS A 56 22.64 -0.92 2.41
N ARG A 57 23.60 -0.10 1.96
CA ARG A 57 25.03 -0.35 2.21
C ARG A 57 25.42 -0.10 3.68
N GLU A 58 24.91 0.97 4.26
CA GLU A 58 25.23 1.37 5.64
C GLU A 58 24.70 0.36 6.66
N TYR A 59 23.51 -0.19 6.42
CA TYR A 59 22.89 -1.18 7.31
C TYR A 59 23.26 -2.63 6.98
N ALA A 60 24.11 -2.87 5.97
CA ALA A 60 24.55 -4.21 5.60
C ALA A 60 25.19 -4.93 6.80
N GLY A 61 24.69 -6.14 7.11
CA GLY A 61 25.13 -6.92 8.28
C GLY A 61 24.44 -6.52 9.60
N ILE A 62 23.66 -5.44 9.63
CA ILE A 62 22.84 -5.01 10.78
C ILE A 62 21.39 -5.45 10.58
N MET A 63 20.80 -5.03 9.47
CA MET A 63 19.45 -5.41 9.04
C MET A 63 19.35 -5.35 7.52
N THR A 64 18.37 -6.05 6.96
CA THR A 64 18.04 -5.96 5.55
C THR A 64 17.16 -4.74 5.29
N VAL A 65 17.62 -3.84 4.44
CA VAL A 65 16.82 -2.72 3.93
C VAL A 65 16.41 -3.04 2.50
N LEU A 66 15.12 -2.99 2.21
CA LEU A 66 14.57 -3.15 0.86
C LEU A 66 14.15 -1.80 0.29
N LYS A 67 14.51 -1.55 -0.96
CA LYS A 67 14.16 -0.36 -1.70
C LYS A 67 12.88 -0.60 -2.48
N GLY A 68 11.77 -0.07 -1.99
CA GLY A 68 10.48 -0.12 -2.66
C GLY A 68 9.97 1.26 -3.02
N PHE A 69 8.80 1.30 -3.61
CA PHE A 69 7.99 2.50 -3.70
C PHE A 69 6.51 2.12 -3.69
N GLU A 70 5.68 3.06 -3.28
CA GLU A 70 4.25 2.90 -3.33
C GLU A 70 3.73 3.41 -4.67
N ALA A 71 3.25 2.48 -5.50
CA ALA A 71 2.73 2.75 -6.83
C ALA A 71 1.27 3.22 -6.74
N GLU A 72 0.87 3.98 -7.76
CA GLU A 72 -0.45 4.60 -7.84
C GLU A 72 -1.16 4.26 -9.16
N VAL A 73 -2.48 4.39 -9.20
CA VAL A 73 -3.31 4.11 -10.39
C VAL A 73 -3.53 5.33 -11.29
N VAL A 74 -2.72 6.35 -11.14
CA VAL A 74 -2.74 7.57 -11.96
C VAL A 74 -1.39 7.80 -12.65
N PRO A 75 -1.39 8.33 -13.87
CA PRO A 75 -2.52 8.75 -14.72
C PRO A 75 -3.33 7.54 -15.24
N GLU A 76 -4.66 7.63 -15.13
CA GLU A 76 -5.53 6.54 -15.61
C GLU A 76 -5.21 6.15 -17.06
N GLY A 77 -5.12 4.85 -17.34
CA GLY A 77 -4.75 4.30 -18.64
C GLY A 77 -3.26 4.32 -18.98
N ARG A 78 -2.40 5.05 -18.23
CA ARG A 78 -0.95 5.11 -18.47
C ARG A 78 -0.10 4.77 -17.24
N TYR A 79 -0.70 4.68 -16.06
CA TYR A 79 0.03 4.47 -14.80
C TYR A 79 0.94 3.24 -14.84
N ALA A 80 0.52 2.16 -15.47
CA ALA A 80 1.32 0.94 -15.52
C ALA A 80 2.70 1.17 -16.17
N GLY A 81 2.72 1.82 -17.33
CA GLY A 81 3.98 2.17 -18.00
C GLY A 81 4.83 3.14 -17.19
N VAL A 82 4.21 4.09 -16.48
CA VAL A 82 4.91 5.06 -15.61
C VAL A 82 5.54 4.35 -14.42
N MET A 83 4.77 3.55 -13.68
CA MET A 83 5.23 2.87 -12.47
C MET A 83 6.30 1.81 -12.76
N LEU A 84 6.11 1.00 -13.81
CA LEU A 84 7.12 0.05 -14.26
C LEU A 84 8.38 0.74 -14.78
N GLY A 85 8.23 1.90 -15.44
CA GLY A 85 9.36 2.74 -15.83
C GLY A 85 10.16 3.26 -14.63
N PHE A 86 9.51 3.64 -13.52
CA PHE A 86 10.21 4.00 -12.28
C PHE A 86 10.94 2.80 -11.68
N ARG A 87 10.30 1.62 -11.63
CA ARG A 87 10.93 0.40 -11.14
C ARG A 87 12.24 0.11 -11.89
N GLU A 88 12.20 0.16 -13.21
CA GLU A 88 13.36 -0.10 -14.06
C GLU A 88 14.43 1.01 -13.90
N ARG A 89 14.02 2.28 -14.03
CA ARG A 89 14.93 3.43 -14.00
C ARG A 89 15.75 3.53 -12.73
N TYR A 90 15.12 3.27 -11.58
CA TYR A 90 15.73 3.43 -10.27
C TYR A 90 16.14 2.11 -9.62
N GLY A 91 15.83 0.97 -10.23
CA GLY A 91 16.21 -0.35 -9.72
C GLY A 91 15.55 -0.68 -8.37
N PHE A 92 14.23 -0.46 -8.26
CA PHE A 92 13.49 -0.83 -7.06
C PHE A 92 13.39 -2.34 -6.90
N ASP A 93 13.57 -2.82 -5.67
CA ASP A 93 13.51 -4.23 -5.32
C ASP A 93 12.06 -4.76 -5.42
N TYR A 94 11.06 -3.93 -5.02
CA TYR A 94 9.65 -4.31 -4.97
C TYR A 94 8.72 -3.09 -5.11
N ILE A 95 7.44 -3.38 -5.36
CA ILE A 95 6.36 -2.41 -5.46
C ILE A 95 5.31 -2.72 -4.38
N VAL A 96 4.87 -1.70 -3.65
CA VAL A 96 3.58 -1.70 -2.95
C VAL A 96 2.55 -1.07 -3.88
N GLY A 97 1.56 -1.84 -4.30
CA GLY A 97 0.49 -1.35 -5.15
C GLY A 97 -0.67 -0.80 -4.31
N SER A 98 -0.99 0.47 -4.48
CA SER A 98 -2.03 1.16 -3.71
C SER A 98 -3.02 1.91 -4.62
N VAL A 99 -4.20 2.17 -4.09
CA VAL A 99 -5.26 2.92 -4.76
C VAL A 99 -5.69 4.08 -3.87
N HIS A 100 -5.14 5.27 -4.11
CA HIS A 100 -5.58 6.52 -3.46
C HIS A 100 -6.51 7.34 -4.34
N TYR A 101 -6.63 7.00 -5.62
CA TYR A 101 -7.47 7.68 -6.60
C TYR A 101 -8.55 6.75 -7.15
N VAL A 102 -9.80 7.20 -7.13
CA VAL A 102 -10.93 6.54 -7.80
C VAL A 102 -11.58 7.54 -8.75
N ALA A 103 -11.80 7.12 -9.99
CA ALA A 103 -12.30 8.01 -11.05
C ALA A 103 -11.49 9.32 -11.17
N GLY A 104 -10.18 9.22 -10.99
CA GLY A 104 -9.25 10.35 -11.07
C GLY A 104 -9.28 11.33 -9.89
N HIS A 105 -9.94 11.00 -8.78
CA HIS A 105 -10.03 11.85 -7.57
C HIS A 105 -9.46 11.13 -6.35
N ILE A 106 -8.72 11.85 -5.51
CA ILE A 106 -8.22 11.35 -4.24
C ILE A 106 -9.38 11.03 -3.30
N ILE A 107 -9.30 9.88 -2.60
CA ILE A 107 -10.38 9.39 -1.74
C ILE A 107 -10.06 9.41 -0.24
N ASP A 108 -8.81 9.54 0.14
CA ASP A 108 -8.36 9.32 1.52
C ASP A 108 -8.06 10.60 2.31
N TYR A 109 -7.35 11.54 1.74
CA TYR A 109 -6.67 12.60 2.48
C TYR A 109 -7.39 13.96 2.45
N ILE A 110 -7.79 14.46 1.28
CA ILE A 110 -8.21 15.86 1.11
C ILE A 110 -9.74 16.00 1.21
N PRO A 111 -10.27 16.77 2.21
CA PRO A 111 -11.68 17.12 2.26
C PRO A 111 -12.16 17.76 0.95
N GLY A 112 -13.37 17.37 0.49
CA GLY A 112 -13.96 17.87 -0.75
C GLY A 112 -13.50 17.14 -2.03
N ARG A 113 -12.38 16.40 -2.02
CA ARG A 113 -11.98 15.57 -3.16
C ARG A 113 -12.68 14.21 -3.16
N TYR A 114 -12.94 13.65 -1.98
CA TYR A 114 -13.74 12.44 -1.82
C TYR A 114 -15.16 12.62 -2.38
N GLU A 115 -15.79 13.76 -2.10
CA GLU A 115 -17.14 14.08 -2.60
C GLU A 115 -17.15 14.16 -4.13
N LYS A 116 -16.06 14.61 -4.76
CA LYS A 116 -15.91 14.57 -6.23
C LYS A 116 -15.82 13.14 -6.76
N ALA A 117 -15.07 12.28 -6.08
CA ALA A 117 -15.01 10.86 -6.42
C ALA A 117 -16.38 10.18 -6.29
N VAL A 118 -17.11 10.47 -5.20
CA VAL A 118 -18.49 9.98 -5.01
C VAL A 118 -19.41 10.47 -6.12
N ALA A 119 -19.35 11.76 -6.45
CA ALA A 119 -20.18 12.33 -7.54
C ALA A 119 -19.85 11.67 -8.89
N ALA A 120 -18.59 11.39 -9.17
CA ALA A 120 -18.17 10.72 -10.40
C ALA A 120 -18.62 9.25 -10.46
N CYS A 121 -18.71 8.57 -9.32
CA CYS A 121 -19.15 7.18 -9.22
C CYS A 121 -20.67 7.03 -9.01
N GLY A 122 -21.37 8.08 -8.59
CA GLY A 122 -22.81 8.12 -8.33
C GLY A 122 -23.22 7.84 -6.89
N SER A 123 -22.42 7.10 -6.11
CA SER A 123 -22.66 6.85 -4.69
C SER A 123 -21.39 6.40 -3.96
N PRO A 124 -21.32 6.46 -2.61
CA PRO A 124 -20.23 5.86 -1.85
C PRO A 124 -20.07 4.36 -2.09
N GLU A 125 -21.17 3.61 -2.22
CA GLU A 125 -21.15 2.18 -2.55
C GLU A 125 -20.53 1.93 -3.92
N ALA A 126 -20.95 2.68 -4.94
CA ALA A 126 -20.41 2.56 -6.29
C ALA A 126 -18.91 2.94 -6.35
N LEU A 127 -18.50 3.93 -5.55
CA LEU A 127 -17.08 4.26 -5.37
C LEU A 127 -16.30 3.07 -4.79
N ALA A 128 -16.80 2.44 -3.73
CA ALA A 128 -16.14 1.30 -3.10
C ALA A 128 -16.06 0.08 -4.04
N VAL A 129 -17.11 -0.17 -4.83
CA VAL A 129 -17.09 -1.20 -5.87
C VAL A 129 -16.02 -0.88 -6.93
N ARG A 130 -15.98 0.37 -7.41
CA ARG A 130 -14.97 0.81 -8.38
C ARG A 130 -13.55 0.72 -7.80
N TYR A 131 -13.36 1.04 -6.52
CA TYR A 131 -12.09 0.91 -5.82
C TYR A 131 -11.53 -0.51 -5.92
N PHE A 132 -12.32 -1.55 -5.64
CA PHE A 132 -11.86 -2.94 -5.78
C PHE A 132 -11.58 -3.35 -7.23
N HIS A 133 -12.35 -2.84 -8.19
CA HIS A 133 -12.00 -3.04 -9.60
C HIS A 133 -10.69 -2.35 -9.98
N ASP A 134 -10.40 -1.17 -9.40
CA ASP A 134 -9.13 -0.48 -9.62
C ASP A 134 -7.96 -1.24 -8.95
N VAL A 135 -8.17 -1.83 -7.76
CA VAL A 135 -7.20 -2.75 -7.11
C VAL A 135 -6.91 -3.95 -8.02
N ALA A 136 -7.95 -4.63 -8.54
CA ALA A 136 -7.76 -5.77 -9.42
C ALA A 136 -6.94 -5.40 -10.67
N ARG A 137 -7.32 -4.30 -11.35
CA ARG A 137 -6.59 -3.81 -12.54
C ARG A 137 -5.16 -3.39 -12.23
N MET A 138 -4.92 -2.81 -11.06
CA MET A 138 -3.59 -2.44 -10.61
C MET A 138 -2.72 -3.68 -10.41
N VAL A 139 -3.25 -4.71 -9.77
CA VAL A 139 -2.53 -5.98 -9.56
C VAL A 139 -2.20 -6.66 -10.90
N GLU A 140 -3.17 -6.72 -11.83
CA GLU A 140 -2.95 -7.26 -13.19
C GLU A 140 -1.91 -6.49 -14.00
N ALA A 141 -1.86 -5.17 -13.82
CA ALA A 141 -0.99 -4.32 -14.65
C ALA A 141 0.43 -4.15 -14.11
N LEU A 142 0.59 -4.14 -12.79
CA LEU A 142 1.88 -3.86 -12.12
C LEU A 142 2.56 -5.11 -11.58
N HIS A 143 1.81 -6.20 -11.32
CA HIS A 143 2.29 -7.38 -10.60
C HIS A 143 3.06 -6.98 -9.33
N PRO A 144 2.46 -6.19 -8.41
CA PRO A 144 3.15 -5.73 -7.23
C PRO A 144 3.42 -6.90 -6.28
N GLU A 145 4.52 -6.84 -5.55
CA GLU A 145 4.82 -7.83 -4.52
C GLU A 145 3.88 -7.70 -3.33
N VAL A 146 3.44 -6.48 -3.03
CA VAL A 146 2.55 -6.17 -1.90
C VAL A 146 1.39 -5.30 -2.37
N VAL A 147 0.18 -5.61 -1.90
CA VAL A 147 -1.01 -4.74 -2.04
C VAL A 147 -1.20 -3.99 -0.74
N GLY A 148 -1.05 -2.66 -0.79
CA GLY A 148 -1.14 -1.78 0.37
C GLY A 148 -2.59 -1.57 0.82
N HIS A 149 -2.80 -1.40 2.12
CA HIS A 149 -4.08 -1.01 2.79
C HIS A 149 -5.36 -1.31 1.98
N LEU A 150 -5.58 -2.60 1.70
CA LEU A 150 -6.52 -3.16 0.72
C LEU A 150 -7.94 -2.55 0.72
N ASP A 151 -8.41 -1.98 1.82
CA ASP A 151 -9.73 -1.39 1.97
C ASP A 151 -9.69 0.07 2.46
N LEU A 152 -8.76 0.87 1.95
CA LEU A 152 -8.57 2.28 2.29
C LEU A 152 -9.87 3.11 2.17
N TYR A 153 -10.72 2.82 1.18
CA TYR A 153 -11.99 3.51 0.95
C TYR A 153 -12.89 3.55 2.19
N ARG A 154 -12.82 2.54 3.10
CA ARG A 154 -13.67 2.45 4.30
C ARG A 154 -13.48 3.61 5.28
N ARG A 155 -12.38 4.31 5.19
CA ARG A 155 -12.07 5.51 5.98
C ARG A 155 -13.18 6.57 5.96
N ARG A 156 -14.01 6.56 4.92
CA ARG A 156 -15.10 7.52 4.73
C ARG A 156 -16.49 6.95 5.01
N PHE A 157 -16.57 5.73 5.51
CA PHE A 157 -17.83 5.09 5.85
C PHE A 157 -18.13 5.22 7.35
N ALA A 158 -19.41 5.33 7.68
CA ALA A 158 -19.86 5.51 9.07
C ALA A 158 -19.72 4.23 9.92
N SER A 159 -19.66 3.05 9.29
CA SER A 159 -19.51 1.76 9.94
C SER A 159 -18.96 0.71 8.98
N ASP A 160 -18.42 -0.37 9.52
CA ASP A 160 -17.98 -1.53 8.72
C ASP A 160 -19.12 -2.19 7.94
N GLU A 161 -20.33 -2.18 8.50
CA GLU A 161 -21.50 -2.71 7.82
C GLU A 161 -21.84 -1.88 6.57
N ALA A 162 -21.78 -0.56 6.67
CA ALA A 162 -21.96 0.33 5.52
C ALA A 162 -20.84 0.17 4.49
N ALA A 163 -19.62 -0.12 4.93
CA ALA A 163 -18.45 -0.33 4.08
C ALA A 163 -18.35 -1.76 3.52
N SER A 164 -19.30 -2.65 3.79
CA SER A 164 -19.25 -4.06 3.37
C SER A 164 -20.58 -4.61 2.87
N THR A 165 -21.33 -3.79 2.13
CA THR A 165 -22.58 -4.20 1.48
C THR A 165 -22.35 -5.34 0.47
N PRO A 166 -23.39 -6.11 0.09
CA PRO A 166 -23.23 -7.22 -0.85
C PRO A 166 -22.55 -6.85 -2.17
N PRO A 167 -22.82 -5.68 -2.82
CA PRO A 167 -22.07 -5.26 -4.00
C PRO A 167 -20.58 -5.06 -3.73
N ILE A 168 -20.23 -4.41 -2.62
CA ILE A 168 -18.83 -4.17 -2.22
C ILE A 168 -18.12 -5.51 -1.97
N ARG A 169 -18.75 -6.42 -1.22
CA ARG A 169 -18.19 -7.74 -0.95
C ARG A 169 -17.93 -8.56 -2.22
N ARG A 170 -18.83 -8.49 -3.21
CA ARG A 170 -18.60 -9.16 -4.50
C ARG A 170 -17.37 -8.62 -5.21
N ALA A 171 -17.28 -7.30 -5.36
CA ALA A 171 -16.12 -6.67 -6.00
C ALA A 171 -14.81 -6.97 -5.25
N ALA A 172 -14.86 -7.00 -3.93
CA ALA A 172 -13.71 -7.38 -3.10
C ALA A 172 -13.27 -8.83 -3.34
N MET A 173 -14.23 -9.77 -3.42
CA MET A 173 -13.91 -11.17 -3.71
C MET A 173 -13.29 -11.35 -5.10
N GLU A 174 -13.74 -10.59 -6.10
CA GLU A 174 -13.14 -10.56 -7.42
C GLU A 174 -11.70 -10.03 -7.36
N ALA A 175 -11.45 -8.95 -6.62
CA ALA A 175 -10.11 -8.41 -6.41
C ALA A 175 -9.19 -9.39 -5.66
N LEU A 176 -9.69 -10.06 -4.61
CA LEU A 176 -8.94 -11.10 -3.89
C LEU A 176 -8.56 -12.27 -4.80
N GLU A 177 -9.44 -12.68 -5.72
CA GLU A 177 -9.12 -13.73 -6.68
C GLU A 177 -7.98 -13.31 -7.62
N VAL A 178 -7.96 -12.05 -8.07
CA VAL A 178 -6.85 -11.51 -8.88
C VAL A 178 -5.56 -11.46 -8.05
N ILE A 179 -5.61 -10.97 -6.81
CA ILE A 179 -4.46 -10.96 -5.88
C ILE A 179 -3.89 -12.37 -5.72
N ARG A 180 -4.75 -13.37 -5.52
CA ARG A 180 -4.35 -14.77 -5.41
C ARG A 180 -3.70 -15.30 -6.69
N GLN A 181 -4.27 -15.00 -7.86
CA GLN A 181 -3.74 -15.45 -9.16
C GLN A 181 -2.36 -14.86 -9.48
N HIS A 182 -2.12 -13.63 -9.02
CA HIS A 182 -0.84 -12.94 -9.21
C HIS A 182 0.13 -13.14 -8.03
N ASP A 183 -0.25 -13.98 -7.05
CA ASP A 183 0.56 -14.31 -5.88
C ASP A 183 1.08 -13.06 -5.12
N ALA A 184 0.28 -11.99 -5.07
CA ALA A 184 0.64 -10.79 -4.31
C ALA A 184 0.32 -10.97 -2.81
N ILE A 185 1.11 -10.31 -1.95
CA ILE A 185 0.94 -10.32 -0.49
C ILE A 185 0.00 -9.17 -0.10
N ILE A 186 -0.90 -9.39 0.84
CA ILE A 186 -1.71 -8.29 1.41
C ILE A 186 -0.98 -7.69 2.60
N ASP A 187 -0.84 -6.37 2.59
CA ASP A 187 -0.35 -5.57 3.70
C ASP A 187 -1.35 -5.52 4.86
N VAL A 188 -0.93 -5.95 6.05
CA VAL A 188 -1.66 -5.69 7.30
C VAL A 188 -1.15 -4.37 7.87
N ASN A 189 -1.85 -3.31 7.49
CA ASN A 189 -1.39 -1.93 7.67
C ASN A 189 -1.89 -1.34 8.98
N THR A 190 -0.95 -1.01 9.86
CA THR A 190 -1.27 -0.51 11.21
C THR A 190 -1.79 0.94 11.24
N ALA A 191 -1.81 1.66 10.12
CA ALA A 191 -2.45 2.97 10.03
C ALA A 191 -3.93 2.90 10.42
N GLY A 192 -4.62 1.77 10.19
CA GLY A 192 -6.00 1.56 10.64
C GLY A 192 -6.20 1.76 12.13
N LEU A 193 -5.24 1.32 12.95
CA LEU A 193 -5.25 1.54 14.40
C LEU A 193 -5.12 3.04 14.74
N ARG A 194 -4.22 3.74 14.06
CA ARG A 194 -4.02 5.19 14.26
C ARG A 194 -5.23 6.03 13.84
N LEU A 195 -6.01 5.52 12.91
CA LEU A 195 -7.27 6.14 12.45
C LEU A 195 -8.47 5.83 13.35
N GLY A 196 -8.28 5.01 14.38
CA GLY A 196 -9.32 4.72 15.37
C GLY A 196 -10.32 3.63 14.95
N PHE A 197 -10.00 2.80 13.96
CA PHE A 197 -10.88 1.68 13.56
C PHE A 197 -10.93 0.54 14.58
N GLY A 198 -10.00 0.51 15.54
CA GLY A 198 -9.86 -0.57 16.50
C GLY A 198 -9.12 -1.80 15.98
N TYR A 199 -8.77 -1.82 14.69
CA TYR A 199 -7.99 -2.87 14.03
C TYR A 199 -7.25 -2.31 12.80
N PRO A 200 -6.19 -2.99 12.30
CA PRO A 200 -5.44 -2.54 11.13
C PRO A 200 -6.27 -2.70 9.83
N TYR A 201 -5.78 -2.21 8.70
CA TYR A 201 -6.23 -2.68 7.41
C TYR A 201 -5.68 -4.11 7.13
N PRO A 202 -6.42 -4.96 6.40
CA PRO A 202 -7.81 -4.80 5.98
C PRO A 202 -8.80 -5.21 7.08
N ALA A 203 -10.10 -4.92 6.87
CA ALA A 203 -11.19 -5.28 7.78
C ALA A 203 -11.27 -6.79 8.04
N PRO A 204 -11.83 -7.24 9.21
CA PRO A 204 -11.85 -8.64 9.62
C PRO A 204 -12.37 -9.60 8.56
N TRP A 205 -13.49 -9.27 7.93
CA TRP A 205 -14.10 -10.11 6.90
C TRP A 205 -13.21 -10.30 5.65
N LEU A 206 -12.37 -9.31 5.31
CA LEU A 206 -11.39 -9.40 4.21
C LEU A 206 -10.21 -10.29 4.61
N VAL A 207 -9.73 -10.19 5.85
CA VAL A 207 -8.68 -11.09 6.37
C VAL A 207 -9.16 -12.54 6.35
N GLU A 208 -10.38 -12.80 6.83
CA GLU A 208 -10.98 -14.13 6.83
C GLU A 208 -11.12 -14.69 5.40
N ALA A 209 -11.62 -13.87 4.46
CA ALA A 209 -11.76 -14.25 3.07
C ALA A 209 -10.40 -14.54 2.42
N ALA A 210 -9.42 -13.65 2.56
CA ALA A 210 -8.09 -13.82 2.01
C ALA A 210 -7.35 -15.03 2.61
N CYS A 211 -7.48 -15.25 3.94
CA CYS A 211 -6.94 -16.42 4.62
C CYS A 211 -7.57 -17.71 4.06
N GLY A 212 -8.89 -17.73 3.89
CA GLY A 212 -9.62 -18.86 3.29
C GLY A 212 -9.22 -19.18 1.84
N MET A 213 -8.72 -18.17 1.10
CA MET A 213 -8.19 -18.31 -0.25
C MET A 213 -6.69 -18.65 -0.29
N GLY A 214 -6.01 -18.69 0.86
CA GLY A 214 -4.58 -18.96 0.97
C GLY A 214 -3.69 -17.79 0.55
N ILE A 215 -4.23 -16.57 0.52
CA ILE A 215 -3.43 -15.36 0.22
C ILE A 215 -2.54 -15.05 1.43
N ALA A 216 -1.29 -14.72 1.17
CA ALA A 216 -0.33 -14.37 2.20
C ALA A 216 -0.50 -12.93 2.70
N PHE A 217 -0.02 -12.68 3.93
CA PHE A 217 0.00 -11.37 4.55
C PHE A 217 1.43 -10.96 4.92
N CYS A 218 1.70 -9.67 4.95
CA CYS A 218 2.87 -9.08 5.57
C CYS A 218 2.44 -7.96 6.52
N PHE A 219 3.36 -7.46 7.34
CA PHE A 219 3.10 -6.25 8.13
C PHE A 219 3.55 -5.00 7.37
N GLY A 220 2.75 -3.94 7.47
CA GLY A 220 3.09 -2.59 7.09
C GLY A 220 2.72 -1.60 8.20
N ASP A 221 3.63 -0.68 8.49
CA ASP A 221 3.36 0.35 9.48
C ASP A 221 2.91 1.69 8.87
N ASP A 222 3.11 1.86 7.58
CA ASP A 222 2.74 3.08 6.83
C ASP A 222 3.21 4.33 7.57
N SER A 223 4.50 4.33 7.90
CA SER A 223 5.12 5.28 8.81
C SER A 223 5.51 6.57 8.08
N HIS A 224 4.88 7.69 8.45
CA HIS A 224 5.18 9.02 7.97
C HIS A 224 6.10 9.81 8.92
N ASN A 225 6.46 9.23 10.07
CA ASN A 225 7.43 9.78 11.00
C ASN A 225 8.04 8.70 11.90
N ILE A 226 9.11 9.05 12.63
CA ILE A 226 9.90 8.11 13.42
C ILE A 226 9.07 7.40 14.50
N SER A 227 8.10 8.08 15.11
CA SER A 227 7.29 7.50 16.20
C SER A 227 6.28 6.46 15.71
N GLN A 228 6.05 6.38 14.42
CA GLN A 228 5.13 5.42 13.81
C GLN A 228 5.82 4.11 13.39
N VAL A 229 7.15 4.12 13.31
CA VAL A 229 7.91 2.93 12.90
C VAL A 229 7.68 1.78 13.87
N GLY A 230 7.11 0.69 13.36
CA GLY A 230 6.75 -0.50 14.12
C GLY A 230 5.55 -0.34 15.05
N ALA A 231 4.91 0.83 15.07
CA ALA A 231 3.74 1.07 15.93
C ALA A 231 2.57 0.19 15.50
N GLY A 232 1.99 -0.54 16.46
CA GLY A 232 0.82 -1.40 16.23
C GLY A 232 1.13 -2.78 15.63
N ILE A 233 2.40 -3.16 15.43
CA ILE A 233 2.76 -4.48 14.87
C ILE A 233 2.37 -5.63 15.82
N THR A 234 2.46 -5.44 17.14
CA THR A 234 2.01 -6.44 18.11
C THR A 234 0.51 -6.65 18.02
N GLU A 235 -0.26 -5.58 17.96
CA GLU A 235 -1.71 -5.61 17.79
C GLU A 235 -2.11 -6.23 16.44
N ALA A 236 -1.39 -5.90 15.38
CA ALA A 236 -1.61 -6.50 14.05
C ALA A 236 -1.33 -8.01 14.04
N ARG A 237 -0.32 -8.46 14.78
CA ARG A 237 -0.04 -9.89 14.97
C ARG A 237 -1.17 -10.60 15.71
N GLU A 238 -1.64 -10.06 16.83
CA GLU A 238 -2.75 -10.61 17.60
C GLU A 238 -4.04 -10.63 16.76
N TYR A 239 -4.27 -9.58 15.99
CA TYR A 239 -5.38 -9.47 15.05
C TYR A 239 -5.34 -10.60 14.02
N LEU A 240 -4.23 -10.84 13.33
CA LEU A 240 -4.10 -11.93 12.38
C LEU A 240 -4.32 -13.31 13.02
N LEU A 241 -3.73 -13.56 14.19
CA LEU A 241 -3.91 -14.81 14.93
C LEU A 241 -5.38 -15.05 15.29
N SER A 242 -6.11 -14.01 15.70
CA SER A 242 -7.55 -14.11 16.04
C SER A 242 -8.44 -14.44 14.84
N HIS A 243 -7.97 -14.20 13.60
CA HIS A 243 -8.64 -14.52 12.35
C HIS A 243 -8.08 -15.77 11.64
N GLY A 244 -7.31 -16.61 12.38
CA GLY A 244 -6.84 -17.90 11.87
C GLY A 244 -5.59 -17.84 11.01
N VAL A 245 -4.97 -16.67 10.84
CA VAL A 245 -3.69 -16.53 10.14
C VAL A 245 -2.56 -16.90 11.10
N THR A 246 -1.79 -17.92 10.76
CA THR A 246 -0.71 -18.45 11.62
C THR A 246 0.70 -18.10 11.10
N HIS A 247 0.78 -17.56 9.90
CA HIS A 247 2.04 -17.22 9.24
C HIS A 247 1.86 -15.94 8.44
N ILE A 248 2.95 -15.19 8.33
CA ILE A 248 3.09 -14.09 7.38
C ILE A 248 4.21 -14.41 6.39
N GLU A 249 4.33 -13.60 5.37
CA GLU A 249 5.50 -13.63 4.48
C GLU A 249 6.25 -12.30 4.54
N THR A 250 7.55 -12.39 4.53
CA THR A 250 8.46 -11.24 4.41
C THR A 250 9.21 -11.31 3.09
N LEU A 251 9.57 -10.15 2.58
CA LEU A 251 10.42 -10.04 1.41
C LEU A 251 11.89 -10.09 1.85
N GLU A 252 12.72 -10.76 1.05
CA GLU A 252 14.17 -10.83 1.20
C GLU A 252 14.84 -10.53 -0.14
N PRO A 253 16.09 -10.02 -0.16
CA PRO A 253 16.81 -9.80 -1.41
C PRO A 253 16.89 -11.09 -2.24
N GLY A 254 16.55 -10.98 -3.53
CA GLY A 254 16.65 -12.05 -4.52
C GLY A 254 17.71 -11.75 -5.58
N VAL A 255 17.91 -12.68 -6.49
CA VAL A 255 18.83 -12.51 -7.64
C VAL A 255 18.26 -11.45 -8.61
N ALA A 256 16.94 -11.40 -8.76
CA ALA A 256 16.24 -10.41 -9.58
C ALA A 256 15.00 -9.93 -8.78
N GLY A 257 15.14 -8.81 -8.05
CA GLY A 257 14.10 -8.31 -7.17
C GLY A 257 14.13 -8.97 -5.79
N VAL A 258 13.01 -9.51 -5.33
CA VAL A 258 12.86 -10.10 -3.99
C VAL A 258 12.41 -11.55 -4.04
N ASN A 259 12.77 -12.29 -3.01
CA ASN A 259 12.21 -13.60 -2.66
C ASN A 259 11.23 -13.45 -1.50
N ARG A 260 10.40 -14.45 -1.30
CA ARG A 260 9.45 -14.50 -0.17
C ARG A 260 9.91 -15.55 0.84
N ARG A 261 9.79 -15.20 2.11
CA ARG A 261 10.04 -16.12 3.22
C ARG A 261 8.86 -16.16 4.17
N LYS A 262 8.33 -17.36 4.38
CA LYS A 262 7.26 -17.61 5.33
C LYS A 262 7.78 -17.61 6.78
N ILE A 263 7.08 -16.90 7.67
CA ILE A 263 7.41 -16.75 9.09
C ILE A 263 6.18 -17.08 9.91
N ALA A 264 6.33 -17.91 10.96
CA ALA A 264 5.26 -18.15 11.93
C ALA A 264 5.00 -16.89 12.77
N LEU A 265 3.73 -16.62 13.05
CA LEU A 265 3.27 -15.55 13.95
C LEU A 265 3.39 -15.97 15.41
#